data_6d70d6e7f92338196f62f870a89d7a67
#
_entry.id   6d70d6e7f92338196f62f870a89d7a67
#
_cell.length_a   1.000
_cell.length_b   1.000
_cell.length_c   1.000
_cell.angle_alpha   90.00
_cell.angle_beta   90.00
_cell.angle_gamma   90.00
#
_symmetry.space_group_name_H-M   'P 1'
#
loop_
_entity.id
_entity.type
_entity.pdbx_description
1 polymer ?
#
loop_
_entity_poly.entity_id
_entity_poly.type
_entity_poly.pdbx_seq_one_letter_code
_entity_poly.pdbx_strand_id
1 'polypeptide(L)'
;MQTFPSVHIRIIEPRGAADARRRVLDFGLRQVRYRASFFYCDFDKVVTGIEANVSEFKTFIAQLQVDDGYQIIGRSSENMRGYPATWRETEAITNKAASEVFALPDLDITAGCCAVSQMAARYILANSNGLLTDTEWPLICKAAGLTITAQRVNFLPYVPALNAGRDDDNWHGYTSRLRLALQALQSLETDGTADLNQPVSIGWPYNED
;
A
#
# COMPACT_ATOMS: atom_id res chain seq x y z
N MET A 1 18.56 -8.81 27.83
CA MET A 1 18.24 -9.39 26.53
C MET A 1 17.11 -8.58 25.96
N GLN A 2 17.33 -7.73 24.94
CA GLN A 2 16.22 -7.05 24.27
C GLN A 2 15.45 -8.13 23.50
N THR A 3 14.22 -8.42 23.94
CA THR A 3 13.29 -9.25 23.18
C THR A 3 12.84 -8.42 21.99
N PHE A 4 13.36 -8.73 20.81
CA PHE A 4 12.76 -8.21 19.58
C PHE A 4 11.31 -8.71 19.51
N PRO A 5 10.36 -7.88 19.09
CA PRO A 5 9.01 -8.36 18.82
C PRO A 5 9.11 -9.54 17.84
N SER A 6 8.29 -10.55 18.03
CA SER A 6 8.33 -11.78 17.22
C SER A 6 8.15 -11.44 15.73
N VAL A 7 9.18 -11.71 14.95
CA VAL A 7 9.11 -11.61 13.49
C VAL A 7 8.49 -12.89 12.95
N HIS A 8 7.33 -12.77 12.31
CA HIS A 8 6.70 -13.90 11.65
C HIS A 8 7.10 -13.92 10.18
N ILE A 9 7.62 -15.03 9.71
CA ILE A 9 8.10 -15.20 8.34
C ILE A 9 7.29 -16.30 7.65
N ARG A 10 6.83 -16.03 6.42
CA ARG A 10 6.21 -17.02 5.56
C ARG A 10 6.89 -17.00 4.19
N ILE A 11 7.39 -18.16 3.78
CA ILE A 11 7.93 -18.36 2.43
C ILE A 11 6.79 -18.78 1.52
N ILE A 12 6.67 -18.13 0.37
CA ILE A 12 5.65 -18.40 -0.63
C ILE A 12 6.27 -18.62 -2.00
N GLU A 13 5.59 -19.39 -2.86
CA GLU A 13 5.99 -19.48 -4.27
C GLU A 13 5.75 -18.14 -4.98
N PRO A 14 6.66 -17.69 -5.87
CA PRO A 14 6.52 -16.45 -6.61
C PRO A 14 5.40 -16.56 -7.65
N ARG A 15 4.35 -15.77 -7.50
CA ARG A 15 3.21 -15.64 -8.43
C ARG A 15 2.93 -14.20 -8.83
N GLY A 16 3.92 -13.32 -8.69
CA GLY A 16 3.83 -11.89 -8.97
C GLY A 16 3.54 -11.06 -7.72
N ALA A 17 3.76 -9.75 -7.87
CA ALA A 17 3.68 -8.80 -6.76
C ALA A 17 2.28 -8.74 -6.12
N ALA A 18 1.24 -8.70 -6.94
CA ALA A 18 -0.14 -8.61 -6.45
C ALA A 18 -0.55 -9.85 -5.62
N ASP A 19 -0.15 -11.07 -6.03
CA ASP A 19 -0.38 -12.28 -5.25
C ASP A 19 0.38 -12.24 -3.92
N ALA A 20 1.66 -11.83 -3.96
CA ALA A 20 2.46 -11.69 -2.75
C ALA A 20 1.85 -10.69 -1.75
N ARG A 21 1.35 -9.55 -2.24
CA ARG A 21 0.69 -8.52 -1.43
C ARG A 21 -0.59 -9.04 -0.78
N ARG A 22 -1.46 -9.74 -1.52
CA ARG A 22 -2.66 -10.39 -0.94
C ARG A 22 -2.30 -11.42 0.11
N ARG A 23 -1.29 -12.24 -0.13
CA ARG A 23 -0.84 -13.27 0.82
C ARG A 23 -0.25 -12.70 2.09
N VAL A 24 0.49 -11.60 2.03
CA VAL A 24 1.01 -10.97 3.24
C VAL A 24 -0.10 -10.33 4.05
N LEU A 25 -1.11 -9.76 3.38
CA LEU A 25 -2.28 -9.21 4.07
C LEU A 25 -3.10 -10.33 4.78
N ASP A 26 -3.35 -11.46 4.10
CA ASP A 26 -3.99 -12.64 4.70
C ASP A 26 -3.17 -13.18 5.88
N PHE A 27 -1.85 -13.30 5.69
CA PHE A 27 -0.96 -13.75 6.75
C PHE A 27 -1.00 -12.83 7.97
N GLY A 28 -0.89 -11.51 7.77
CA GLY A 28 -0.98 -10.53 8.85
C GLY A 28 -2.31 -10.59 9.57
N LEU A 29 -3.42 -10.69 8.83
CA LEU A 29 -4.77 -10.75 9.39
C LEU A 29 -4.96 -11.98 10.32
N ARG A 30 -4.27 -13.09 10.07
CA ARG A 30 -4.28 -14.30 10.92
C ARG A 30 -3.40 -14.21 12.16
N GLN A 31 -2.48 -13.23 12.24
CA GLN A 31 -1.58 -13.06 13.38
C GLN A 31 -2.13 -12.14 14.46
N VAL A 32 -3.16 -11.36 14.16
CA VAL A 32 -3.65 -10.33 15.06
C VAL A 32 -5.04 -10.66 15.61
N ARG A 33 -5.26 -10.26 16.85
CA ARG A 33 -6.56 -10.31 17.49
C ARG A 33 -7.39 -9.07 17.14
N TYR A 34 -8.54 -8.96 17.70
CA TYR A 34 -9.56 -7.96 17.45
C TYR A 34 -9.05 -6.50 17.41
N ARG A 35 -9.54 -5.70 16.44
CA ARG A 35 -9.29 -4.26 16.24
C ARG A 35 -7.84 -3.84 15.96
N ALA A 36 -7.08 -4.66 15.25
CA ALA A 36 -5.77 -4.24 14.80
C ALA A 36 -5.82 -3.40 13.51
N SER A 37 -4.97 -2.39 13.44
CA SER A 37 -4.60 -1.74 12.19
C SER A 37 -3.35 -2.39 11.62
N PHE A 38 -3.28 -2.47 10.29
CA PHE A 38 -2.12 -3.03 9.59
C PHE A 38 -1.43 -1.91 8.83
N PHE A 39 -0.14 -1.77 9.00
CA PHE A 39 0.69 -1.04 8.07
C PHE A 39 1.24 -2.03 7.04
N TYR A 40 0.80 -1.88 5.80
CA TYR A 40 1.36 -2.59 4.66
C TYR A 40 2.39 -1.69 3.97
N CYS A 41 3.55 -2.26 3.70
CA CYS A 41 4.62 -1.56 3.00
C CYS A 41 5.54 -2.58 2.32
N ASP A 42 6.04 -2.25 1.14
CA ASP A 42 7.09 -3.05 0.51
C ASP A 42 8.35 -3.01 1.40
N PHE A 43 9.04 -4.14 1.55
CA PHE A 43 10.11 -4.29 2.54
C PHE A 43 11.28 -3.32 2.32
N ASP A 44 11.62 -3.02 1.07
CA ASP A 44 12.64 -2.01 0.73
C ASP A 44 12.27 -0.62 1.28
N LYS A 45 10.98 -0.29 1.32
CA LYS A 45 10.47 0.95 1.90
C LYS A 45 10.61 0.99 3.42
N VAL A 46 10.40 -0.16 4.08
CA VAL A 46 10.62 -0.26 5.53
C VAL A 46 12.08 -0.03 5.87
N VAL A 47 13.00 -0.67 5.14
CA VAL A 47 14.45 -0.48 5.32
C VAL A 47 14.83 0.98 5.09
N THR A 48 14.39 1.55 3.97
CA THR A 48 14.63 2.97 3.65
C THR A 48 14.10 3.90 4.74
N GLY A 49 12.89 3.64 5.25
CA GLY A 49 12.28 4.45 6.31
C GLY A 49 13.07 4.42 7.61
N ILE A 50 13.58 3.27 7.97
CA ILE A 50 14.41 3.11 9.18
C ILE A 50 15.77 3.83 9.01
N GLU A 51 16.40 3.71 7.85
CA GLU A 51 17.69 4.34 7.58
C GLU A 51 17.58 5.87 7.44
N ALA A 52 16.54 6.35 6.77
CA ALA A 52 16.41 7.77 6.48
C ALA A 52 15.87 8.59 7.65
N ASN A 53 14.86 8.09 8.36
CA ASN A 53 14.21 8.82 9.45
C ASN A 53 13.55 7.86 10.46
N VAL A 54 14.36 7.18 11.24
CA VAL A 54 13.90 6.20 12.23
C VAL A 54 12.95 6.81 13.28
N SER A 55 13.14 8.07 13.63
CA SER A 55 12.33 8.74 14.65
C SER A 55 10.90 8.96 14.15
N GLU A 56 10.75 9.51 12.93
CA GLU A 56 9.45 9.71 12.31
C GLU A 56 8.76 8.36 12.04
N PHE A 57 9.51 7.38 11.51
CA PHE A 57 8.98 6.04 11.26
C PHE A 57 8.43 5.39 12.53
N LYS A 58 9.17 5.44 13.64
CA LYS A 58 8.72 4.93 14.94
C LYS A 58 7.49 5.67 15.46
N THR A 59 7.47 7.00 15.34
CA THR A 59 6.33 7.82 15.75
C THR A 59 5.10 7.48 14.93
N PHE A 60 5.26 7.36 13.61
CA PHE A 60 4.18 6.96 12.71
C PHE A 60 3.60 5.60 13.11
N ILE A 61 4.44 4.58 13.29
CA ILE A 61 3.97 3.23 13.69
C ILE A 61 3.28 3.25 15.06
N ALA A 62 3.81 4.01 16.02
CA ALA A 62 3.24 4.09 17.37
C ALA A 62 1.87 4.81 17.41
N GLN A 63 1.63 5.73 16.46
CA GLN A 63 0.37 6.49 16.36
C GLN A 63 -0.59 5.91 15.33
N LEU A 64 -0.19 4.85 14.62
CA LEU A 64 -0.99 4.27 13.57
C LEU A 64 -2.30 3.71 14.13
N GLN A 65 -3.40 4.34 13.73
CA GLN A 65 -4.75 3.89 14.05
C GLN A 65 -5.65 4.12 12.86
N VAL A 66 -6.22 3.03 12.34
CA VAL A 66 -7.22 3.06 11.27
C VAL A 66 -8.44 2.30 11.79
N ASP A 67 -9.44 3.03 12.25
CA ASP A 67 -10.61 2.42 12.92
C ASP A 67 -11.41 1.55 11.94
N ASP A 68 -12.06 2.14 10.94
CA ASP A 68 -12.85 1.41 9.94
C ASP A 68 -12.55 1.98 8.54
N GLY A 69 -11.37 1.65 7.98
CA GLY A 69 -11.05 2.20 6.68
C GLY A 69 -9.70 1.82 6.10
N TYR A 70 -9.30 2.61 5.13
CA TYR A 70 -8.07 2.52 4.38
C TYR A 70 -7.36 3.88 4.37
N GLN A 71 -6.10 3.89 4.73
CA GLN A 71 -5.28 5.09 4.68
C GLN A 71 -4.17 4.93 3.64
N ILE A 72 -4.18 5.80 2.65
CA ILE A 72 -3.13 5.89 1.63
C ILE A 72 -1.92 6.60 2.28
N ILE A 73 -0.77 5.93 2.28
CA ILE A 73 0.48 6.49 2.82
C ILE A 73 1.37 6.88 1.66
N GLY A 74 1.45 8.18 1.40
CA GLY A 74 2.20 8.76 0.30
C GLY A 74 3.53 9.37 0.72
N ARG A 75 4.39 9.61 -0.25
CA ARG A 75 5.67 10.31 -0.09
C ARG A 75 5.43 11.81 0.05
N SER A 76 6.19 12.48 0.90
CA SER A 76 6.20 13.94 0.95
C SER A 76 6.67 14.55 -0.38
N SER A 77 6.29 15.80 -0.62
CA SER A 77 6.76 16.53 -1.81
C SER A 77 8.28 16.67 -1.85
N GLU A 78 8.94 16.69 -0.69
CA GLU A 78 10.39 16.68 -0.59
C GLU A 78 10.98 15.37 -1.07
N ASN A 79 10.47 14.25 -0.57
CA ASN A 79 10.90 12.93 -1.00
C ASN A 79 10.68 12.73 -2.50
N MET A 80 9.52 13.15 -3.03
CA MET A 80 9.21 13.02 -4.45
C MET A 80 10.22 13.75 -5.35
N ARG A 81 10.79 14.86 -4.93
CA ARG A 81 11.84 15.55 -5.70
C ARG A 81 13.11 14.71 -5.91
N GLY A 82 13.40 13.78 -5.00
CA GLY A 82 14.54 12.87 -5.08
C GLY A 82 14.35 11.67 -6.02
N TYR A 83 13.12 11.40 -6.46
CA TYR A 83 12.84 10.29 -7.38
C TYR A 83 13.23 10.63 -8.83
N PRO A 84 13.59 9.64 -9.67
CA PRO A 84 13.87 9.84 -11.09
C PRO A 84 12.73 10.55 -11.82
N ALA A 85 13.03 11.33 -12.85
CA ALA A 85 12.04 12.08 -13.62
C ALA A 85 10.98 11.16 -14.21
N THR A 86 11.39 10.01 -14.74
CA THR A 86 10.49 8.97 -15.28
C THR A 86 9.42 8.53 -14.29
N TRP A 87 9.76 8.40 -13.00
CA TRP A 87 8.81 8.05 -11.96
C TRP A 87 7.89 9.23 -11.64
N ARG A 88 8.49 10.38 -11.35
CA ARG A 88 7.74 11.58 -10.94
C ARG A 88 6.66 11.98 -11.95
N GLU A 89 7.04 12.01 -13.22
CA GLU A 89 6.17 12.47 -14.30
C GLU A 89 5.05 11.47 -14.62
N THR A 90 5.36 10.18 -14.67
CA THR A 90 4.36 9.16 -14.99
C THR A 90 3.40 8.90 -13.82
N GLU A 91 3.92 8.90 -12.59
CA GLU A 91 3.11 8.70 -11.40
C GLU A 91 2.22 9.92 -11.09
N ALA A 92 2.65 11.13 -11.45
CA ALA A 92 1.84 12.34 -11.29
C ALA A 92 0.49 12.25 -12.00
N ILE A 93 0.42 11.59 -13.16
CA ILE A 93 -0.83 11.38 -13.90
C ILE A 93 -1.78 10.49 -13.11
N THR A 94 -1.27 9.35 -12.62
CA THR A 94 -2.05 8.41 -11.80
C THR A 94 -2.51 9.06 -10.48
N ASN A 95 -1.61 9.76 -9.81
CA ASN A 95 -1.89 10.45 -8.55
C ASN A 95 -2.96 11.53 -8.72
N LYS A 96 -2.93 12.28 -9.83
CA LYS A 96 -3.96 13.26 -10.15
C LYS A 96 -5.33 12.62 -10.36
N ALA A 97 -5.41 11.57 -11.17
CA ALA A 97 -6.65 10.86 -11.40
C ALA A 97 -7.21 10.24 -10.10
N ALA A 98 -6.35 9.63 -9.29
CA ALA A 98 -6.74 9.09 -7.99
C ALA A 98 -7.26 10.17 -7.04
N SER A 99 -6.64 11.35 -7.02
CA SER A 99 -7.10 12.48 -6.21
C SER A 99 -8.54 12.88 -6.54
N GLU A 100 -8.92 12.83 -7.81
CA GLU A 100 -10.29 13.13 -8.26
C GLU A 100 -11.25 11.97 -7.87
N VAL A 101 -10.88 10.71 -8.12
CA VAL A 101 -11.71 9.53 -7.82
C VAL A 101 -12.02 9.42 -6.31
N PHE A 102 -11.05 9.71 -5.46
CA PHE A 102 -11.22 9.63 -4.01
C PHE A 102 -11.66 10.95 -3.37
N ALA A 103 -11.77 12.05 -4.13
CA ALA A 103 -12.02 13.40 -3.64
C ALA A 103 -11.05 13.82 -2.53
N LEU A 104 -9.80 13.41 -2.63
CA LEU A 104 -8.72 13.70 -1.69
C LEU A 104 -7.61 14.45 -2.44
N PRO A 105 -7.31 15.70 -2.09
CA PRO A 105 -6.30 16.47 -2.79
C PRO A 105 -4.89 15.90 -2.57
N ASP A 106 -4.03 16.08 -3.56
CA ASP A 106 -2.61 15.75 -3.48
C ASP A 106 -2.29 14.31 -3.05
N LEU A 107 -3.08 13.33 -3.51
CA LEU A 107 -2.76 11.93 -3.26
C LEU A 107 -1.41 11.52 -3.87
N ASP A 108 -0.73 10.62 -3.19
CA ASP A 108 0.37 9.81 -3.73
C ASP A 108 0.03 8.33 -3.53
N ILE A 109 -0.85 7.82 -4.40
CA ILE A 109 -1.35 6.45 -4.35
C ILE A 109 -0.30 5.43 -4.82
N THR A 110 0.73 5.90 -5.52
CA THR A 110 1.76 5.05 -6.13
C THR A 110 2.94 4.75 -5.21
N ALA A 111 2.86 5.16 -3.95
CA ALA A 111 3.96 4.98 -2.99
C ALA A 111 4.20 3.51 -2.57
N GLY A 112 3.24 2.61 -2.80
CA GLY A 112 3.35 1.20 -2.39
C GLY A 112 3.21 0.98 -0.88
N CYS A 113 2.56 1.91 -0.18
CA CYS A 113 2.35 1.85 1.26
C CYS A 113 0.91 2.23 1.62
N CYS A 114 0.33 1.51 2.56
CA CYS A 114 -0.99 1.85 3.09
C CYS A 114 -1.14 1.39 4.54
N ALA A 115 -2.16 1.91 5.21
CA ALA A 115 -2.63 1.36 6.46
C ALA A 115 -4.10 0.97 6.33
N VAL A 116 -4.47 -0.17 6.89
CA VAL A 116 -5.82 -0.72 6.74
C VAL A 116 -6.36 -1.22 8.06
N SER A 117 -7.66 -1.03 8.27
CA SER A 117 -8.36 -1.69 9.35
C SER A 117 -8.55 -3.18 9.08
N GLN A 118 -8.88 -3.94 10.10
CA GLN A 118 -9.21 -5.36 9.96
C GLN A 118 -10.39 -5.60 9.02
N MET A 119 -11.40 -4.71 9.04
CA MET A 119 -12.55 -4.79 8.16
C MET A 119 -12.15 -4.54 6.71
N ALA A 120 -11.36 -3.49 6.45
CA ALA A 120 -10.82 -3.20 5.12
C ALA A 120 -10.01 -4.39 4.56
N ALA A 121 -9.12 -4.98 5.38
CA ALA A 121 -8.34 -6.15 4.99
C ALA A 121 -9.22 -7.33 4.56
N ARG A 122 -10.33 -7.57 5.25
CA ARG A 122 -11.29 -8.65 4.91
C ARG A 122 -12.01 -8.40 3.59
N TYR A 123 -12.46 -7.17 3.33
CA TYR A 123 -13.07 -6.80 2.05
C TYR A 123 -12.06 -6.91 0.90
N ILE A 124 -10.84 -6.45 1.10
CA ILE A 124 -9.76 -6.58 0.13
C ILE A 124 -9.53 -8.06 -0.22
N LEU A 125 -9.38 -8.94 0.77
CA LEU A 125 -9.14 -10.36 0.53
C LEU A 125 -10.29 -11.08 -0.15
N ALA A 126 -11.53 -10.64 0.06
CA ALA A 126 -12.71 -11.21 -0.58
C ALA A 126 -12.85 -10.79 -2.06
N ASN A 127 -12.29 -9.65 -2.47
CA ASN A 127 -12.61 -9.01 -3.73
C ASN A 127 -11.40 -8.69 -4.62
N SER A 128 -10.18 -8.63 -4.04
CA SER A 128 -8.98 -8.26 -4.80
C SER A 128 -8.53 -9.39 -5.73
N ASN A 129 -8.45 -9.08 -7.02
CA ASN A 129 -7.98 -9.99 -8.06
C ASN A 129 -7.13 -9.29 -9.14
N GLY A 130 -7.01 -7.98 -9.08
CA GLY A 130 -6.27 -7.16 -10.02
C GLY A 130 -4.75 -7.26 -9.87
N LEU A 131 -4.05 -6.64 -10.81
CA LEU A 131 -2.58 -6.63 -10.86
C LEU A 131 -1.99 -5.45 -10.08
N LEU A 132 -2.74 -4.34 -9.94
CA LEU A 132 -2.28 -3.13 -9.26
C LEU A 132 -3.06 -2.89 -7.97
N THR A 133 -2.56 -3.45 -6.89
CA THR A 133 -3.18 -3.38 -5.57
C THR A 133 -3.23 -1.95 -5.00
N ASP A 134 -2.32 -1.08 -5.43
CA ASP A 134 -2.25 0.30 -4.93
C ASP A 134 -3.51 1.13 -5.29
N THR A 135 -4.13 0.85 -6.43
CA THR A 135 -5.39 1.47 -6.86
C THR A 135 -6.60 0.60 -6.56
N GLU A 136 -6.49 -0.72 -6.72
CA GLU A 136 -7.59 -1.66 -6.51
C GLU A 136 -8.07 -1.70 -5.04
N TRP A 137 -7.17 -1.78 -4.09
CA TRP A 137 -7.53 -1.95 -2.68
C TRP A 137 -8.33 -0.78 -2.11
N PRO A 138 -7.93 0.48 -2.29
CA PRO A 138 -8.76 1.59 -1.82
C PRO A 138 -10.10 1.70 -2.57
N LEU A 139 -10.19 1.26 -3.84
CA LEU A 139 -11.47 1.20 -4.56
C LEU A 139 -12.42 0.17 -3.96
N ILE A 140 -11.92 -1.02 -3.62
CA ILE A 140 -12.70 -2.04 -2.91
C ILE A 140 -13.22 -1.47 -1.58
N CYS A 141 -12.35 -0.79 -0.82
CA CYS A 141 -12.74 -0.17 0.44
C CYS A 141 -13.79 0.94 0.24
N LYS A 142 -13.64 1.78 -0.80
CA LYS A 142 -14.62 2.81 -1.17
C LYS A 142 -15.97 2.19 -1.53
N ALA A 143 -15.99 1.14 -2.37
CA ALA A 143 -17.21 0.41 -2.73
C ALA A 143 -17.89 -0.23 -1.51
N ALA A 144 -17.12 -0.67 -0.52
CA ALA A 144 -17.62 -1.17 0.76
C ALA A 144 -18.15 -0.08 1.71
N GLY A 145 -18.11 1.18 1.31
CA GLY A 145 -18.51 2.32 2.15
C GLY A 145 -17.57 2.62 3.31
N LEU A 146 -16.33 2.11 3.25
CA LEU A 146 -15.32 2.37 4.28
C LEU A 146 -14.65 3.73 4.06
N THR A 147 -14.17 4.31 5.15
CA THR A 147 -13.48 5.61 5.10
C THR A 147 -12.14 5.49 4.38
N ILE A 148 -11.90 6.37 3.40
CA ILE A 148 -10.60 6.51 2.73
C ILE A 148 -9.95 7.80 3.21
N THR A 149 -8.73 7.70 3.73
CA THR A 149 -7.92 8.84 4.15
C THR A 149 -6.55 8.80 3.50
N ALA A 150 -5.79 9.87 3.61
CA ALA A 150 -4.43 9.94 3.10
C ALA A 150 -3.49 10.67 4.06
N GLN A 151 -2.24 10.26 4.10
CA GLN A 151 -1.17 10.91 4.83
C GLN A 151 0.12 10.86 4.02
N ARG A 152 0.84 11.98 3.98
CA ARG A 152 2.19 12.04 3.41
C ARG A 152 3.24 11.95 4.52
N VAL A 153 4.33 11.21 4.25
CA VAL A 153 5.40 10.93 5.22
C VAL A 153 6.78 11.24 4.62
N ASN A 154 7.76 11.56 5.48
CA ASN A 154 9.13 11.88 5.05
C ASN A 154 10.09 10.69 5.13
N PHE A 155 9.65 9.55 5.64
CA PHE A 155 10.47 8.35 5.73
C PHE A 155 10.42 7.44 4.48
N LEU A 156 9.98 7.98 3.32
CA LEU A 156 9.93 7.26 2.05
C LEU A 156 10.79 7.95 0.96
N PRO A 157 12.06 8.30 1.21
CA PRO A 157 12.92 8.88 0.18
C PRO A 157 13.30 7.84 -0.87
N TYR A 158 13.77 8.32 -2.02
CA TYR A 158 14.39 7.46 -3.03
C TYR A 158 15.82 7.09 -2.59
N VAL A 159 16.13 5.79 -2.61
CA VAL A 159 17.48 5.27 -2.32
C VAL A 159 17.97 4.46 -3.53
N PRO A 160 18.89 5.00 -4.33
CA PRO A 160 19.35 4.36 -5.57
C PRO A 160 19.83 2.92 -5.37
N ALA A 161 20.55 2.64 -4.28
CA ALA A 161 21.05 1.30 -3.99
C ALA A 161 19.96 0.23 -3.82
N LEU A 162 18.79 0.61 -3.30
CA LEU A 162 17.65 -0.30 -3.10
C LEU A 162 16.75 -0.40 -4.35
N ASN A 163 16.85 0.56 -5.26
CA ASN A 163 16.06 0.61 -6.49
C ASN A 163 16.90 0.35 -7.75
N ALA A 164 18.14 -0.11 -7.61
CA ALA A 164 19.04 -0.39 -8.72
C ALA A 164 18.38 -1.26 -9.80
N GLY A 165 18.52 -0.83 -11.05
CA GLY A 165 17.91 -1.50 -12.21
C GLY A 165 16.43 -1.19 -12.44
N ARG A 166 15.82 -0.26 -11.69
CA ARG A 166 14.45 0.22 -11.90
C ARG A 166 14.37 1.70 -12.30
N ASP A 167 15.49 2.37 -12.35
CA ASP A 167 15.66 3.82 -12.48
C ASP A 167 16.20 4.26 -13.83
N ASP A 168 15.84 3.55 -14.90
CA ASP A 168 16.17 3.97 -16.25
C ASP A 168 15.53 5.32 -16.57
N ASP A 169 16.30 6.39 -16.40
CA ASP A 169 15.86 7.76 -16.73
C ASP A 169 16.04 8.04 -18.23
N ASN A 170 15.41 7.16 -19.01
CA ASN A 170 15.45 7.20 -20.48
C ASN A 170 14.08 6.77 -21.05
N TRP A 171 13.96 6.72 -22.39
CA TRP A 171 12.70 6.39 -23.05
C TRP A 171 12.15 4.99 -22.71
N HIS A 172 13.00 4.00 -22.41
CA HIS A 172 12.58 2.68 -21.96
C HIS A 172 11.91 2.75 -20.59
N GLY A 173 12.49 3.54 -19.67
CA GLY A 173 11.94 3.81 -18.38
C GLY A 173 10.57 4.47 -18.47
N TYR A 174 10.42 5.51 -19.31
CA TYR A 174 9.12 6.14 -19.57
C TYR A 174 8.10 5.16 -20.12
N THR A 175 8.46 4.36 -21.12
CA THR A 175 7.54 3.37 -21.70
C THR A 175 7.08 2.34 -20.68
N SER A 176 7.99 1.85 -19.87
CA SER A 176 7.70 0.88 -18.81
C SER A 176 6.76 1.47 -17.76
N ARG A 177 7.05 2.68 -17.28
CA ARG A 177 6.27 3.39 -16.27
C ARG A 177 4.89 3.82 -16.78
N LEU A 178 4.78 4.28 -18.02
CA LEU A 178 3.48 4.62 -18.61
C LEU A 178 2.56 3.41 -18.76
N ARG A 179 3.10 2.20 -19.00
CA ARG A 179 2.29 0.97 -18.97
C ARG A 179 1.71 0.71 -17.58
N LEU A 180 2.49 0.91 -16.52
CA LEU A 180 1.99 0.80 -15.16
C LEU A 180 0.95 1.88 -14.85
N ALA A 181 1.20 3.12 -15.27
CA ALA A 181 0.24 4.21 -15.10
C ALA A 181 -1.08 3.90 -15.84
N LEU A 182 -1.03 3.38 -17.07
CA LEU A 182 -2.22 2.98 -17.81
C LEU A 182 -3.02 1.90 -17.08
N GLN A 183 -2.36 0.87 -16.55
CA GLN A 183 -3.03 -0.19 -15.79
C GLN A 183 -3.68 0.37 -14.50
N ALA A 184 -3.01 1.32 -13.84
CA ALA A 184 -3.58 1.99 -12.67
C ALA A 184 -4.82 2.82 -13.03
N LEU A 185 -4.77 3.59 -14.11
CA LEU A 185 -5.89 4.36 -14.61
C LEU A 185 -7.08 3.46 -15.00
N GLN A 186 -6.83 2.34 -15.66
CA GLN A 186 -7.85 1.35 -15.99
C GLN A 186 -8.55 0.79 -14.74
N SER A 187 -7.81 0.57 -13.64
CA SER A 187 -8.45 0.16 -12.38
C SER A 187 -9.28 1.29 -11.76
N LEU A 188 -8.87 2.55 -11.92
CA LEU A 188 -9.61 3.71 -11.42
C LEU A 188 -10.91 3.99 -12.20
N GLU A 189 -11.04 3.51 -13.44
CA GLU A 189 -12.27 3.65 -14.23
C GLU A 189 -13.48 2.96 -13.59
N THR A 190 -13.26 1.98 -12.72
CA THR A 190 -14.36 1.32 -11.98
C THR A 190 -14.94 2.19 -10.87
N ASP A 191 -14.27 3.27 -10.49
CA ASP A 191 -14.59 4.25 -9.43
C ASP A 191 -15.13 3.67 -8.10
N GLY A 192 -15.00 2.38 -7.90
CA GLY A 192 -15.48 1.68 -6.71
C GLY A 192 -16.98 1.37 -6.73
N THR A 193 -17.61 1.25 -7.90
CA THR A 193 -19.05 0.93 -8.03
C THR A 193 -19.34 -0.57 -8.20
N ALA A 194 -18.33 -1.41 -8.13
CA ALA A 194 -18.49 -2.86 -8.32
C ALA A 194 -19.31 -3.52 -7.20
N ASP A 195 -20.11 -4.53 -7.57
CA ASP A 195 -20.72 -5.43 -6.59
C ASP A 195 -19.63 -6.21 -5.83
N LEU A 196 -19.67 -6.15 -4.51
CA LEU A 196 -18.67 -6.76 -3.65
C LEU A 196 -19.13 -8.08 -3.03
N ASN A 197 -18.22 -9.03 -2.97
CA ASN A 197 -18.38 -10.21 -2.11
C ASN A 197 -18.34 -9.79 -0.63
N GLN A 198 -19.02 -10.58 0.21
CA GLN A 198 -18.97 -10.37 1.66
C GLN A 198 -17.52 -10.49 2.19
N PRO A 199 -17.18 -9.75 3.25
CA PRO A 199 -15.83 -9.78 3.81
C PRO A 199 -15.47 -11.19 4.32
N VAL A 200 -14.23 -11.58 4.10
CA VAL A 200 -13.73 -12.89 4.51
C VAL A 200 -13.91 -13.11 6.00
N SER A 201 -14.57 -14.20 6.36
CA SER A 201 -14.64 -14.67 7.75
C SER A 201 -13.37 -15.45 8.07
N ILE A 202 -12.60 -14.97 9.04
CA ILE A 202 -11.39 -15.67 9.50
C ILE A 202 -11.66 -16.24 10.87
N GLY A 203 -11.70 -17.58 10.95
CA GLY A 203 -11.66 -18.28 12.22
C GLY A 203 -10.32 -18.03 12.92
N TRP A 204 -10.36 -17.75 14.21
CA TRP A 204 -9.15 -17.59 15.00
C TRP A 204 -8.43 -18.93 15.14
N PRO A 205 -7.10 -19.01 14.89
CA PRO A 205 -6.37 -20.27 15.05
C PRO A 205 -6.13 -20.71 16.50
N TYR A 206 -6.54 -19.88 17.46
CA TYR A 206 -6.38 -20.18 18.88
C TYR A 206 -7.76 -20.27 19.53
N ASN A 207 -8.14 -21.49 19.90
CA ASN A 207 -9.16 -21.69 20.92
C ASN A 207 -8.64 -21.04 22.22
N GLU A 208 -9.47 -20.27 22.86
CA GLU A 208 -9.23 -19.83 24.22
C GLU A 208 -9.35 -21.09 25.11
N ASP A 209 -8.23 -21.61 25.59
CA ASP A 209 -8.12 -22.39 26.82
C ASP A 209 -7.50 -21.51 27.91
#